data_4801d7cb683fc7bc917f87170cff5efa
#
_entry.id   4801d7cb683fc7bc917f87170cff5efa
#
_cell.length_a   1.000
_cell.length_b   1.000
_cell.length_c   1.000
_cell.angle_alpha   90.00
_cell.angle_beta   90.00
_cell.angle_gamma   90.00
#
_symmetry.space_group_name_H-M   'P 1'
#
loop_
_entity.id
_entity.type
_entity.pdbx_description
1 polymer ?
#
loop_
_entity_poly.entity_id
_entity_poly.type
_entity_poly.pdbx_seq_one_letter_code
_entity_poly.pdbx_strand_id
1 'polypeptide(L)'
;HEPYDYERTEENEDFFTKTVRDKLGDFIIYTPTKLMVLILYFINLGLGCYGVYFLKQGLDPQIMYPSGSEIYESSRVYFKYFTEYTFPVHIIINKTLDYSDENFQKSVEDLLGRFEAHPHIADSRFTVSWLKYYKEFQRNPVARYTLRGYNMSNKNDFMEGLREVFLRFKAAEQFSDDLVFSQDGSEITCSRFFVIAKKISNSETEIATMNEFSKIADEAPFPVLIHTLMSSTMEQGVIIDGIAKQLFWITGLLIAIVFFIVIPNIFCSLVVATSVVSTTIETLGYMSMWGVHLDIMSLTSLVMCIGFCINYPAHIAYAFVTSTCRTSNAKMKDSLYRVGFPIIQGSLSTILGILFIYRESYALLTFLKVVCLITMETAFHALFFTPAILHSVFSLSCFRGKKNSSFVRQELAERKFDQ
;
A
#
# COMPACT_ATOMS: atom_id res chain seq x y z
N HIS A 1 -16.97 -26.80 -40.19
CA HIS A 1 -16.49 -27.14 -38.86
C HIS A 1 -17.39 -28.26 -38.33
N GLU A 2 -16.89 -29.48 -38.36
CA GLU A 2 -17.55 -30.60 -37.74
C GLU A 2 -17.69 -30.35 -36.22
N PRO A 3 -18.82 -30.68 -35.60
CA PRO A 3 -18.94 -30.60 -34.16
C PRO A 3 -17.90 -31.52 -33.54
N TYR A 4 -17.10 -30.98 -32.62
CA TYR A 4 -16.08 -31.70 -31.86
C TYR A 4 -16.76 -32.88 -31.18
N ASP A 5 -16.46 -34.09 -31.67
CA ASP A 5 -17.08 -35.35 -31.23
C ASP A 5 -16.44 -35.72 -29.90
N TYR A 6 -17.14 -35.48 -28.81
CA TYR A 6 -16.72 -35.70 -27.42
C TYR A 6 -16.39 -37.19 -27.15
N GLU A 7 -16.93 -38.12 -27.96
CA GLU A 7 -16.73 -39.55 -27.78
C GLU A 7 -15.39 -40.07 -28.38
N ARG A 8 -14.71 -39.33 -29.24
CA ARG A 8 -13.47 -39.77 -29.90
C ARG A 8 -12.16 -39.51 -29.13
N THR A 9 -12.21 -38.78 -28.01
CA THR A 9 -10.99 -38.41 -27.25
C THR A 9 -10.77 -39.20 -25.97
N GLU A 10 -11.59 -40.21 -25.66
CA GLU A 10 -11.51 -40.96 -24.40
C GLU A 10 -10.28 -41.86 -24.25
N GLU A 11 -9.58 -42.23 -25.35
CA GLU A 11 -8.48 -43.21 -25.31
C GLU A 11 -7.14 -42.65 -24.81
N ASN A 12 -6.94 -41.34 -24.75
CA ASN A 12 -5.67 -40.70 -24.32
C ASN A 12 -5.86 -39.52 -23.36
N GLU A 13 -6.96 -39.47 -22.57
CA GLU A 13 -7.14 -38.39 -21.61
C GLU A 13 -6.23 -38.57 -20.37
N ASP A 14 -5.51 -37.52 -20.00
CA ASP A 14 -4.74 -37.49 -18.77
C ASP A 14 -5.65 -37.70 -17.54
N PHE A 15 -5.29 -38.64 -16.68
CA PHE A 15 -6.06 -39.03 -15.50
C PHE A 15 -6.44 -37.85 -14.60
N PHE A 16 -5.51 -36.91 -14.39
CA PHE A 16 -5.73 -35.74 -13.53
C PHE A 16 -6.75 -34.78 -14.15
N THR A 17 -6.63 -34.49 -15.43
CA THR A 17 -7.52 -33.61 -16.17
C THR A 17 -8.94 -34.17 -16.19
N LYS A 18 -9.10 -35.49 -16.42
CA LYS A 18 -10.37 -36.19 -16.36
C LYS A 18 -10.99 -36.11 -14.95
N THR A 19 -10.18 -36.31 -13.91
CA THR A 19 -10.64 -36.24 -12.52
C THR A 19 -11.14 -34.85 -12.15
N VAL A 20 -10.46 -33.77 -12.57
CA VAL A 20 -10.88 -32.39 -12.35
C VAL A 20 -12.17 -32.10 -13.10
N ARG A 21 -12.28 -32.47 -14.38
CA ARG A 21 -13.51 -32.33 -15.16
C ARG A 21 -14.71 -32.98 -14.49
N ASP A 22 -14.59 -34.26 -14.14
CA ASP A 22 -15.72 -35.06 -13.69
C ASP A 22 -16.05 -34.80 -12.22
N LYS A 23 -15.10 -34.97 -11.29
CA LYS A 23 -15.38 -34.81 -9.86
C LYS A 23 -15.64 -33.35 -9.47
N LEU A 24 -14.79 -32.41 -9.91
CA LEU A 24 -15.00 -31.00 -9.58
C LEU A 24 -16.18 -30.44 -10.36
N GLY A 25 -16.38 -30.84 -11.64
CA GLY A 25 -17.51 -30.43 -12.44
C GLY A 25 -18.85 -30.88 -11.81
N ASP A 26 -18.98 -32.15 -11.42
CA ASP A 26 -20.18 -32.65 -10.76
C ASP A 26 -20.42 -31.99 -9.41
N PHE A 27 -19.39 -31.78 -8.64
CA PHE A 27 -19.46 -31.06 -7.37
C PHE A 27 -19.99 -29.62 -7.55
N ILE A 28 -19.53 -28.86 -8.54
CA ILE A 28 -19.98 -27.49 -8.80
C ILE A 28 -21.40 -27.45 -9.39
N ILE A 29 -21.79 -28.43 -10.22
CA ILE A 29 -23.10 -28.49 -10.84
C ILE A 29 -24.20 -28.74 -9.77
N TYR A 30 -23.88 -29.46 -8.69
CA TYR A 30 -24.83 -29.79 -7.63
C TYR A 30 -25.29 -28.50 -6.89
N THR A 31 -26.62 -28.30 -6.82
CA THR A 31 -27.22 -27.07 -6.32
C THR A 31 -26.82 -26.70 -4.87
N PRO A 32 -26.84 -27.65 -3.89
CA PRO A 32 -26.37 -27.34 -2.54
C PRO A 32 -24.92 -26.88 -2.46
N THR A 33 -24.05 -27.43 -3.31
CA THR A 33 -22.64 -27.03 -3.37
C THR A 33 -22.48 -25.57 -3.81
N LYS A 34 -23.28 -25.11 -4.77
CA LYS A 34 -23.25 -23.70 -5.20
C LYS A 34 -23.62 -22.75 -4.06
N LEU A 35 -24.65 -23.11 -3.29
CA LEU A 35 -25.03 -22.32 -2.11
C LEU A 35 -23.92 -22.32 -1.06
N MET A 36 -23.30 -23.48 -0.82
CA MET A 36 -22.15 -23.60 0.08
C MET A 36 -20.97 -22.72 -0.38
N VAL A 37 -20.62 -22.79 -1.67
CA VAL A 37 -19.53 -21.94 -2.24
C VAL A 37 -19.86 -20.46 -2.10
N LEU A 38 -21.11 -20.06 -2.33
CA LEU A 38 -21.53 -18.67 -2.18
C LEU A 38 -21.46 -18.19 -0.71
N ILE A 39 -21.86 -19.04 0.23
CA ILE A 39 -21.75 -18.75 1.67
C ILE A 39 -20.28 -18.63 2.06
N LEU A 40 -19.42 -19.55 1.62
CA LEU A 40 -17.98 -19.51 1.87
C LEU A 40 -17.34 -18.23 1.27
N TYR A 41 -17.75 -17.85 0.07
CA TYR A 41 -17.30 -16.60 -0.55
C TYR A 41 -17.65 -15.38 0.31
N PHE A 42 -18.89 -15.26 0.81
CA PHE A 42 -19.26 -14.12 1.65
C PHE A 42 -18.57 -14.14 3.02
N ILE A 43 -18.33 -15.31 3.59
CA ILE A 43 -17.54 -15.44 4.82
C ILE A 43 -16.11 -15.01 4.57
N ASN A 44 -15.50 -15.50 3.49
CA ASN A 44 -14.12 -15.15 3.10
C ASN A 44 -13.96 -13.65 2.88
N LEU A 45 -14.84 -13.06 2.07
CA LEU A 45 -14.85 -11.61 1.83
C LEU A 45 -15.09 -10.81 3.12
N GLY A 46 -15.99 -11.28 3.99
CA GLY A 46 -16.22 -10.66 5.30
C GLY A 46 -15.00 -10.68 6.20
N LEU A 47 -14.28 -11.80 6.26
CA LEU A 47 -13.00 -11.91 6.97
C LEU A 47 -11.93 -11.04 6.34
N GLY A 48 -11.88 -10.97 5.01
CA GLY A 48 -11.01 -10.06 4.29
C GLY A 48 -11.26 -8.60 4.67
N CYS A 49 -12.51 -8.15 4.62
CA CYS A 49 -12.88 -6.78 5.03
C CYS A 49 -12.54 -6.50 6.51
N TYR A 50 -12.78 -7.47 7.39
CA TYR A 50 -12.41 -7.38 8.80
C TYR A 50 -10.90 -7.20 8.97
N GLY A 51 -10.08 -8.00 8.28
CA GLY A 51 -8.63 -7.88 8.32
C GLY A 51 -8.12 -6.53 7.78
N VAL A 52 -8.73 -6.00 6.72
CA VAL A 52 -8.39 -4.68 6.17
C VAL A 52 -8.63 -3.56 7.19
N TYR A 53 -9.68 -3.66 8.02
CA TYR A 53 -9.95 -2.68 9.08
C TYR A 53 -8.82 -2.58 10.10
N PHE A 54 -8.09 -3.69 10.37
CA PHE A 54 -6.95 -3.74 11.29
C PHE A 54 -5.59 -3.60 10.58
N LEU A 55 -5.57 -3.26 9.31
CA LEU A 55 -4.33 -3.15 8.55
C LEU A 55 -3.50 -1.97 9.06
N LYS A 56 -2.35 -2.28 9.63
CA LYS A 56 -1.39 -1.29 10.10
C LYS A 56 -0.57 -0.73 8.94
N GLN A 57 -0.25 0.55 9.02
CA GLN A 57 0.56 1.25 8.03
C GLN A 57 1.99 1.45 8.52
N GLY A 58 2.92 1.51 7.57
CA GLY A 58 4.31 1.79 7.82
C GLY A 58 5.12 0.56 8.21
N LEU A 59 6.42 0.72 8.23
CA LEU A 59 7.39 -0.32 8.50
C LEU A 59 8.09 -0.05 9.83
N ASP A 60 7.77 -0.83 10.85
CA ASP A 60 8.46 -0.74 12.13
C ASP A 60 9.94 -1.14 11.97
N PRO A 61 10.88 -0.29 12.38
CA PRO A 61 12.31 -0.60 12.26
C PRO A 61 12.72 -1.92 12.94
N GLN A 62 11.99 -2.32 13.98
CA GLN A 62 12.29 -3.54 14.75
C GLN A 62 12.06 -4.82 13.94
N ILE A 63 11.07 -4.83 13.01
CA ILE A 63 10.74 -6.02 12.21
C ILE A 63 11.53 -6.10 10.89
N MET A 64 12.27 -5.05 10.53
CA MET A 64 13.09 -5.06 9.32
C MET A 64 14.25 -6.05 9.37
N TYR A 65 14.76 -6.32 10.56
CA TYR A 65 15.97 -7.11 10.73
C TYR A 65 15.65 -8.57 11.09
N PRO A 66 16.44 -9.53 10.62
CA PRO A 66 16.27 -10.93 10.96
C PRO A 66 16.37 -11.16 12.48
N SER A 67 15.46 -11.96 13.02
CA SER A 67 15.52 -12.38 14.42
C SER A 67 16.85 -13.07 14.71
N GLY A 68 17.50 -12.69 15.83
CA GLY A 68 18.81 -13.23 16.19
C GLY A 68 20.03 -12.53 15.56
N SER A 69 19.82 -11.52 14.68
CA SER A 69 20.92 -10.64 14.24
C SER A 69 21.32 -9.66 15.34
N GLU A 70 22.59 -9.24 15.34
CA GLU A 70 23.10 -8.23 16.29
C GLU A 70 22.33 -6.90 16.15
N ILE A 71 21.97 -6.52 14.93
CA ILE A 71 21.18 -5.32 14.64
C ILE A 71 19.77 -5.45 15.25
N TYR A 72 19.15 -6.61 15.15
CA TYR A 72 17.83 -6.87 15.78
C TYR A 72 17.90 -6.70 17.29
N GLU A 73 18.88 -7.32 17.95
CA GLU A 73 19.03 -7.22 19.41
C GLU A 73 19.38 -5.80 19.86
N SER A 74 20.26 -5.10 19.14
CA SER A 74 20.60 -3.71 19.45
C SER A 74 19.39 -2.79 19.26
N SER A 75 18.61 -2.95 18.18
CA SER A 75 17.38 -2.21 17.94
C SER A 75 16.34 -2.48 19.04
N ARG A 76 16.14 -3.75 19.42
CA ARG A 76 15.23 -4.14 20.48
C ARG A 76 15.58 -3.49 21.81
N VAL A 77 16.87 -3.47 22.18
CA VAL A 77 17.36 -2.82 23.39
C VAL A 77 17.18 -1.31 23.30
N TYR A 78 17.53 -0.71 22.16
CA TYR A 78 17.38 0.73 21.92
C TYR A 78 15.91 1.16 22.07
N PHE A 79 15.00 0.54 21.35
CA PHE A 79 13.57 0.89 21.40
C PHE A 79 12.91 0.58 22.76
N LYS A 80 13.47 -0.34 23.54
CA LYS A 80 12.96 -0.64 24.89
C LYS A 80 13.39 0.38 25.94
N TYR A 81 14.60 0.91 25.85
CA TYR A 81 15.20 1.67 26.94
C TYR A 81 15.55 3.13 26.58
N PHE A 82 15.71 3.47 25.30
CA PHE A 82 16.25 4.75 24.85
C PHE A 82 15.28 5.55 23.96
N THR A 83 13.99 5.28 24.04
CA THR A 83 12.96 5.99 23.26
C THR A 83 12.50 7.30 23.91
N GLU A 84 13.04 7.70 25.05
CA GLU A 84 12.72 8.99 25.64
C GLU A 84 13.12 10.14 24.72
N TYR A 85 14.29 10.06 24.09
CA TYR A 85 14.78 10.98 23.06
C TYR A 85 15.17 10.14 21.84
N THR A 86 14.45 10.32 20.73
CA THR A 86 14.60 9.41 19.59
C THR A 86 15.55 9.89 18.52
N PHE A 87 15.26 11.00 17.88
CA PHE A 87 16.09 11.53 16.79
C PHE A 87 15.97 13.07 16.67
N PRO A 88 16.98 13.73 16.11
CA PRO A 88 16.90 15.15 15.78
C PRO A 88 15.96 15.38 14.61
N VAL A 89 15.14 16.42 14.74
CA VAL A 89 14.30 16.96 13.67
C VAL A 89 14.93 18.26 13.22
N HIS A 90 15.36 18.30 11.97
CA HIS A 90 15.94 19.48 11.33
C HIS A 90 14.82 20.34 10.77
N ILE A 91 14.78 21.59 11.17
CA ILE A 91 13.88 22.63 10.67
C ILE A 91 14.73 23.53 9.77
N ILE A 92 14.49 23.47 8.46
CA ILE A 92 15.33 24.10 7.45
C ILE A 92 14.54 25.22 6.78
N ILE A 93 15.11 26.42 6.78
CA ILE A 93 14.59 27.59 6.06
C ILE A 93 15.46 27.77 4.80
N ASN A 94 14.94 27.32 3.65
CA ASN A 94 15.63 27.39 2.36
C ASN A 94 15.14 28.61 1.55
N LYS A 95 15.42 29.78 2.07
CA LYS A 95 15.10 31.07 1.42
C LYS A 95 16.02 32.18 1.97
N THR A 96 16.45 33.06 1.10
CA THR A 96 17.15 34.27 1.52
C THR A 96 16.19 35.22 2.24
N LEU A 97 16.43 35.42 3.53
CA LEU A 97 15.59 36.24 4.42
C LEU A 97 16.50 37.16 5.26
N ASP A 98 15.93 38.26 5.74
CA ASP A 98 16.66 39.21 6.57
C ASP A 98 16.57 38.84 8.06
N TYR A 99 17.59 38.20 8.58
CA TYR A 99 17.72 37.80 9.98
C TYR A 99 18.05 38.96 10.93
N SER A 100 18.32 40.18 10.43
CA SER A 100 18.47 41.36 11.26
C SER A 100 17.12 41.98 11.67
N ASP A 101 16.04 41.67 10.93
CA ASP A 101 14.68 42.12 11.24
C ASP A 101 14.13 41.41 12.49
N GLU A 102 13.83 42.21 13.50
CA GLU A 102 13.23 41.70 14.75
C GLU A 102 11.88 40.97 14.57
N ASN A 103 11.06 41.37 13.59
CA ASN A 103 9.79 40.72 13.31
C ASN A 103 10.04 39.33 12.73
N PHE A 104 11.01 39.20 11.83
CA PHE A 104 11.40 37.88 11.29
C PHE A 104 12.01 37.00 12.39
N GLN A 105 12.88 37.53 13.25
CA GLN A 105 13.44 36.79 14.39
C GLN A 105 12.32 36.25 15.31
N LYS A 106 11.31 37.07 15.62
CA LYS A 106 10.14 36.66 16.41
C LYS A 106 9.35 35.55 15.71
N SER A 107 9.19 35.64 14.40
CA SER A 107 8.49 34.60 13.63
C SER A 107 9.24 33.26 13.67
N VAL A 108 10.57 33.29 13.67
CA VAL A 108 11.38 32.05 13.83
C VAL A 108 11.26 31.51 15.26
N GLU A 109 11.31 32.40 16.26
CA GLU A 109 11.12 32.00 17.67
C GLU A 109 9.73 31.40 17.91
N ASP A 110 8.69 32.01 17.33
CA ASP A 110 7.30 31.49 17.40
C ASP A 110 7.17 30.10 16.73
N LEU A 111 7.77 29.94 15.54
CA LEU A 111 7.85 28.65 14.87
C LEU A 111 8.48 27.58 15.76
N LEU A 112 9.66 27.85 16.32
CA LEU A 112 10.36 26.91 17.20
C LEU A 112 9.54 26.65 18.48
N GLY A 113 8.88 27.66 19.05
CA GLY A 113 7.99 27.52 20.20
C GLY A 113 6.78 26.62 19.91
N ARG A 114 6.23 26.67 18.71
CA ARG A 114 5.14 25.76 18.28
C ARG A 114 5.62 24.31 18.20
N PHE A 115 6.85 24.05 17.71
CA PHE A 115 7.45 22.72 17.76
C PHE A 115 7.70 22.26 19.20
N GLU A 116 8.27 23.13 20.05
CA GLU A 116 8.55 22.84 21.46
C GLU A 116 7.29 22.51 22.28
N ALA A 117 6.15 23.12 21.93
CA ALA A 117 4.84 22.84 22.56
C ALA A 117 4.27 21.48 22.17
N HIS A 118 4.81 20.81 21.14
CA HIS A 118 4.30 19.54 20.68
C HIS A 118 4.63 18.41 21.65
N PRO A 119 3.69 17.47 21.98
CA PRO A 119 3.91 16.42 22.98
C PRO A 119 5.05 15.44 22.61
N HIS A 120 5.35 15.28 21.34
CA HIS A 120 6.44 14.43 20.84
C HIS A 120 7.75 15.20 20.58
N ILE A 121 7.90 16.42 21.08
CA ILE A 121 9.16 17.18 21.07
C ILE A 121 9.68 17.31 22.51
N ALA A 122 10.98 17.22 22.65
CA ALA A 122 11.66 17.40 23.92
C ALA A 122 11.56 18.86 24.42
N ASP A 123 11.93 19.06 25.69
CA ASP A 123 11.98 20.37 26.32
C ASP A 123 12.89 21.35 25.53
N SER A 124 12.55 22.64 25.59
CA SER A 124 13.27 23.73 24.91
C SER A 124 14.78 23.81 25.20
N ARG A 125 15.26 23.12 26.25
CA ARG A 125 16.70 22.95 26.55
C ARG A 125 17.44 22.14 25.49
N PHE A 126 16.71 21.30 24.74
CA PHE A 126 17.27 20.47 23.67
C PHE A 126 17.11 21.11 22.30
N THR A 127 16.47 22.28 22.20
CA THR A 127 16.38 23.05 20.96
C THR A 127 17.71 23.74 20.68
N VAL A 128 18.27 23.44 19.51
CA VAL A 128 19.50 24.05 19.03
C VAL A 128 19.16 25.10 17.98
N SER A 129 19.38 26.37 18.33
CA SER A 129 19.08 27.51 17.47
C SER A 129 20.27 28.48 17.48
N TRP A 130 21.00 28.54 16.36
CA TRP A 130 22.09 29.47 16.21
C TRP A 130 21.65 30.94 16.45
N LEU A 131 20.40 31.25 16.02
CA LEU A 131 19.85 32.60 16.18
C LEU A 131 19.65 32.97 17.66
N LYS A 132 19.11 32.01 18.46
CA LYS A 132 18.96 32.20 19.90
C LYS A 132 20.31 32.38 20.58
N TYR A 133 21.31 31.55 20.24
CA TYR A 133 22.66 31.66 20.78
C TYR A 133 23.35 32.97 20.36
N TYR A 134 23.15 33.43 19.12
CA TYR A 134 23.65 34.70 18.66
C TYR A 134 23.02 35.89 19.39
N LYS A 135 21.70 35.86 19.64
CA LYS A 135 21.01 36.88 20.47
C LYS A 135 21.50 36.87 21.93
N GLU A 136 21.73 35.70 22.50
CA GLU A 136 22.31 35.57 23.85
C GLU A 136 23.74 36.09 23.88
N PHE A 137 24.55 35.81 22.85
CA PHE A 137 25.90 36.37 22.69
C PHE A 137 25.88 37.88 22.66
N GLN A 138 25.00 38.53 21.92
CA GLN A 138 24.84 39.97 21.88
C GLN A 138 24.50 40.59 23.25
N ARG A 139 23.79 39.86 24.10
CA ARG A 139 23.40 40.28 25.46
C ARG A 139 24.52 40.08 26.51
N ASN A 140 25.44 39.16 26.25
CA ASN A 140 26.53 38.87 27.18
C ASN A 140 27.51 40.06 27.27
N PRO A 141 27.82 40.57 28.49
CA PRO A 141 28.69 41.75 28.64
C PRO A 141 30.08 41.62 28.03
N VAL A 142 30.68 40.43 28.09
CA VAL A 142 32.01 40.18 27.53
C VAL A 142 31.94 40.09 26.01
N ALA A 143 30.98 39.36 25.48
CA ALA A 143 30.81 39.21 24.04
C ALA A 143 30.32 40.52 23.36
N ARG A 144 29.49 41.29 24.04
CA ARG A 144 29.04 42.61 23.57
C ARG A 144 30.22 43.56 23.33
N TYR A 145 31.30 43.43 24.09
CA TYR A 145 32.50 44.23 23.85
C TYR A 145 33.12 43.93 22.47
N THR A 146 33.10 42.68 22.01
CA THR A 146 33.61 42.30 20.69
C THR A 146 32.73 42.76 19.53
N LEU A 147 31.46 43.01 19.80
CA LEU A 147 30.50 43.58 18.84
C LEU A 147 30.39 45.11 18.92
N ARG A 148 31.31 45.78 19.61
CA ARG A 148 31.27 47.22 19.74
C ARG A 148 31.55 47.87 18.38
N GLY A 149 30.58 48.69 17.93
CA GLY A 149 30.64 49.36 16.63
C GLY A 149 29.74 48.81 15.59
N TYR A 150 29.19 47.60 15.80
CA TYR A 150 28.17 47.01 14.92
C TYR A 150 26.75 47.40 15.35
N ASN A 151 25.94 47.79 14.39
CA ASN A 151 24.51 48.03 14.60
C ASN A 151 23.71 46.76 14.21
N MET A 152 23.27 45.98 15.20
CA MET A 152 22.61 44.70 14.98
C MET A 152 21.23 44.80 14.27
N SER A 153 20.67 46.03 14.15
CA SER A 153 19.46 46.27 13.33
C SER A 153 19.81 46.58 11.85
N ASN A 154 21.09 46.71 11.52
CA ASN A 154 21.54 46.85 10.15
C ASN A 154 21.96 45.49 9.59
N LYS A 155 21.44 45.14 8.42
CA LYS A 155 21.66 43.82 7.79
C LYS A 155 23.15 43.50 7.62
N ASN A 156 23.94 44.48 7.15
CA ASN A 156 25.38 44.27 6.89
C ASN A 156 26.16 44.06 8.19
N ASP A 157 25.93 44.92 9.20
CA ASP A 157 26.58 44.80 10.50
C ASP A 157 26.18 43.52 11.24
N PHE A 158 24.90 43.10 11.11
CA PHE A 158 24.43 41.83 11.66
C PHE A 158 25.14 40.64 11.02
N MET A 159 25.30 40.64 9.70
CA MET A 159 25.97 39.56 8.94
C MET A 159 27.47 39.51 9.23
N GLU A 160 28.12 40.65 9.30
CA GLU A 160 29.55 40.76 9.62
C GLU A 160 29.83 40.32 11.07
N GLY A 161 29.02 40.80 12.02
CA GLY A 161 29.08 40.37 13.42
C GLY A 161 28.83 38.87 13.61
N LEU A 162 27.92 38.28 12.81
CA LEU A 162 27.66 36.85 12.81
C LEU A 162 28.87 36.06 12.31
N ARG A 163 29.40 36.41 11.12
CA ARG A 163 30.49 35.67 10.46
C ARG A 163 31.86 35.89 11.09
N GLU A 164 32.23 37.16 11.29
CA GLU A 164 33.60 37.52 11.66
C GLU A 164 33.82 37.57 13.19
N VAL A 165 32.71 37.66 13.96
CA VAL A 165 32.80 37.66 15.41
C VAL A 165 32.22 36.39 16.01
N PHE A 166 30.90 36.16 15.90
CA PHE A 166 30.21 35.08 16.61
C PHE A 166 30.73 33.70 16.18
N LEU A 167 30.73 33.36 14.89
CA LEU A 167 31.16 32.04 14.40
C LEU A 167 32.67 31.78 14.56
N ARG A 168 33.48 32.79 14.88
CA ARG A 168 34.90 32.64 15.22
C ARG A 168 35.14 32.20 16.66
N PHE A 169 34.14 32.31 17.53
CA PHE A 169 34.23 31.77 18.87
C PHE A 169 34.13 30.25 18.84
N LYS A 170 35.07 29.57 19.51
CA LYS A 170 35.10 28.09 19.55
C LYS A 170 33.81 27.45 19.98
N ALA A 171 33.06 28.09 20.89
CA ALA A 171 31.75 27.59 21.35
C ALA A 171 30.63 27.76 20.32
N ALA A 172 30.79 28.69 19.36
CA ALA A 172 29.79 28.95 18.32
C ALA A 172 30.19 28.36 16.95
N GLU A 173 31.41 27.87 16.79
CA GLU A 173 31.94 27.26 15.57
C GLU A 173 31.06 26.13 15.05
N GLN A 174 30.44 25.38 15.96
CA GLN A 174 29.48 24.29 15.62
C GLN A 174 28.26 24.74 14.80
N PHE A 175 27.91 26.04 14.86
CA PHE A 175 26.78 26.59 14.09
C PHE A 175 27.16 26.99 12.67
N SER A 176 28.45 26.92 12.29
CA SER A 176 28.89 27.19 10.93
C SER A 176 28.26 26.26 9.91
N ASP A 177 28.00 25.01 10.30
CA ASP A 177 27.36 24.00 9.46
C ASP A 177 25.82 24.15 9.38
N ASP A 178 25.25 25.04 10.21
CA ASP A 178 23.81 25.32 10.22
C ASP A 178 23.44 26.52 9.33
N LEU A 179 24.42 27.15 8.71
CA LEU A 179 24.27 28.36 7.92
C LEU A 179 24.93 28.23 6.56
N VAL A 180 24.19 28.54 5.52
CA VAL A 180 24.73 28.65 4.16
C VAL A 180 24.63 30.09 3.74
N PHE A 181 25.82 30.69 3.45
CA PHE A 181 25.93 32.07 3.00
C PHE A 181 25.92 32.15 1.47
N SER A 182 25.55 33.32 0.94
CA SER A 182 25.76 33.70 -0.46
C SER A 182 27.24 33.73 -0.81
N GLN A 183 27.60 33.73 -2.10
CA GLN A 183 29.02 33.73 -2.54
C GLN A 183 29.82 34.92 -2.04
N ASP A 184 29.18 36.08 -1.91
CA ASP A 184 29.76 37.30 -1.35
C ASP A 184 29.68 37.36 0.18
N GLY A 185 28.96 36.41 0.80
CA GLY A 185 28.77 36.36 2.23
C GLY A 185 27.83 37.41 2.82
N SER A 186 27.12 38.14 2.00
CA SER A 186 26.22 39.24 2.42
C SER A 186 24.87 38.76 2.95
N GLU A 187 24.47 37.53 2.63
CA GLU A 187 23.16 37.00 2.96
C GLU A 187 23.20 35.53 3.40
N ILE A 188 22.25 35.13 4.21
CA ILE A 188 22.00 33.72 4.55
C ILE A 188 21.00 33.18 3.53
N THR A 189 21.41 32.21 2.71
CA THR A 189 20.58 31.57 1.70
C THR A 189 19.81 30.39 2.27
N CYS A 190 20.38 29.70 3.25
CA CYS A 190 19.74 28.60 3.94
C CYS A 190 20.19 28.56 5.40
N SER A 191 19.26 28.23 6.30
CA SER A 191 19.55 28.03 7.72
C SER A 191 18.84 26.82 8.28
N ARG A 192 19.45 26.24 9.31
CA ARG A 192 18.95 25.01 9.96
C ARG A 192 18.86 25.19 11.47
N PHE A 193 17.78 24.65 12.03
CA PHE A 193 17.52 24.56 13.47
C PHE A 193 17.22 23.11 13.84
N PHE A 194 17.41 22.75 15.10
CA PHE A 194 17.16 21.40 15.59
C PHE A 194 16.21 21.40 16.78
N VAL A 195 15.27 20.47 16.76
CA VAL A 195 14.52 20.03 17.93
C VAL A 195 14.66 18.51 18.05
N ILE A 196 14.50 17.99 19.24
CA ILE A 196 14.65 16.54 19.48
C ILE A 196 13.28 15.91 19.64
N ALA A 197 13.00 14.90 18.82
CA ALA A 197 11.81 14.09 18.95
C ALA A 197 11.89 13.19 20.20
N LYS A 198 10.75 12.96 20.86
CA LYS A 198 10.65 12.09 22.04
C LYS A 198 9.46 11.14 21.97
N LYS A 199 9.61 9.97 22.60
CA LYS A 199 8.54 8.96 22.79
C LYS A 199 7.89 8.51 21.47
N ILE A 200 8.67 8.42 20.42
CA ILE A 200 8.27 7.83 19.13
C ILE A 200 8.86 6.42 19.09
N SER A 201 7.99 5.39 19.16
CA SER A 201 8.43 4.00 19.29
C SER A 201 7.89 3.08 18.19
N ASN A 202 6.94 3.53 17.39
CA ASN A 202 6.34 2.75 16.31
C ASN A 202 6.03 3.63 15.09
N SER A 203 5.89 3.00 13.93
CA SER A 203 5.63 3.69 12.65
C SER A 203 4.34 4.49 12.63
N GLU A 204 3.31 4.05 13.33
CA GLU A 204 2.02 4.74 13.37
C GLU A 204 2.15 6.11 14.05
N THR A 205 2.79 6.15 15.24
CA THR A 205 3.09 7.40 15.95
C THR A 205 4.04 8.28 15.15
N GLU A 206 5.00 7.67 14.47
CA GLU A 206 5.98 8.37 13.61
C GLU A 206 5.27 9.09 12.45
N ILE A 207 4.41 8.40 11.71
CA ILE A 207 3.63 8.96 10.59
C ILE A 207 2.69 10.09 11.08
N ALA A 208 1.97 9.85 12.19
CA ALA A 208 1.07 10.84 12.75
C ALA A 208 1.82 12.12 13.16
N THR A 209 2.96 11.96 13.85
CA THR A 209 3.80 13.07 14.30
C THR A 209 4.38 13.86 13.11
N MET A 210 4.84 13.16 12.06
CA MET A 210 5.34 13.84 10.86
C MET A 210 4.28 14.67 10.15
N ASN A 211 3.05 14.18 10.08
CA ASN A 211 1.92 14.93 9.54
C ASN A 211 1.63 16.22 10.36
N GLU A 212 1.76 16.16 11.69
CA GLU A 212 1.58 17.31 12.55
C GLU A 212 2.74 18.32 12.41
N PHE A 213 3.97 17.84 12.29
CA PHE A 213 5.13 18.69 12.00
C PHE A 213 5.03 19.41 10.65
N SER A 214 4.58 18.68 9.62
CA SER A 214 4.34 19.28 8.30
C SER A 214 3.31 20.39 8.35
N LYS A 215 2.21 20.22 9.12
CA LYS A 215 1.22 21.29 9.32
C LYS A 215 1.81 22.50 10.00
N ILE A 216 2.64 22.32 11.04
CA ILE A 216 3.32 23.44 11.72
C ILE A 216 4.22 24.20 10.74
N ALA A 217 4.92 23.48 9.88
CA ALA A 217 5.80 24.07 8.85
C ALA A 217 5.00 24.82 7.76
N ASP A 218 3.90 24.24 7.28
CA ASP A 218 3.04 24.83 6.24
C ASP A 218 2.34 26.12 6.71
N GLU A 219 2.07 26.24 8.00
CA GLU A 219 1.46 27.42 8.61
C GLU A 219 2.46 28.55 8.89
N ALA A 220 3.77 28.31 8.67
CA ALA A 220 4.79 29.36 8.85
C ALA A 220 4.67 30.44 7.76
N PRO A 221 4.99 31.73 8.08
CA PRO A 221 4.92 32.80 7.09
C PRO A 221 6.05 32.79 6.06
N PHE A 222 6.92 31.78 6.10
CA PHE A 222 8.04 31.57 5.18
C PHE A 222 8.20 30.06 4.91
N PRO A 223 8.82 29.66 3.80
CA PRO A 223 8.95 28.24 3.47
C PRO A 223 9.88 27.54 4.48
N VAL A 224 9.37 26.47 5.08
CA VAL A 224 10.05 25.63 6.05
C VAL A 224 10.04 24.18 5.53
N LEU A 225 11.19 23.52 5.57
CA LEU A 225 11.35 22.11 5.27
C LEU A 225 11.71 21.37 6.55
N ILE A 226 11.13 20.19 6.73
CA ILE A 226 11.45 19.31 7.86
C ILE A 226 12.24 18.13 7.34
N HIS A 227 13.32 17.80 8.00
CA HIS A 227 14.13 16.65 7.67
C HIS A 227 14.56 15.88 8.92
N THR A 228 14.49 14.55 8.84
CA THR A 228 15.01 13.62 9.84
C THR A 228 15.74 12.48 9.13
N LEU A 229 16.54 11.71 9.84
CA LEU A 229 17.14 10.49 9.30
C LEU A 229 16.11 9.50 8.79
N MET A 230 14.90 9.54 9.36
CA MET A 230 13.78 8.65 8.99
C MET A 230 12.80 9.29 8.00
N SER A 231 13.11 10.50 7.46
CA SER A 231 12.19 11.23 6.57
C SER A 231 11.68 10.39 5.40
N SER A 232 12.55 9.57 4.78
CA SER A 232 12.12 8.75 3.64
C SER A 232 11.13 7.65 4.02
N THR A 233 11.29 7.01 5.17
CA THR A 233 10.37 5.97 5.66
C THR A 233 9.08 6.58 6.18
N MET A 234 9.15 7.73 6.84
CA MET A 234 8.00 8.49 7.31
C MET A 234 7.16 9.00 6.14
N GLU A 235 7.77 9.64 5.14
CA GLU A 235 7.09 10.15 3.96
C GLU A 235 6.44 9.03 3.17
N GLN A 236 7.14 7.90 2.98
CA GLN A 236 6.56 6.70 2.39
C GLN A 236 5.30 6.25 3.16
N GLY A 237 5.37 6.21 4.50
CA GLY A 237 4.23 5.84 5.32
C GLY A 237 3.04 6.79 5.17
N VAL A 238 3.26 8.09 5.05
CA VAL A 238 2.21 9.09 4.81
C VAL A 238 1.53 8.91 3.46
N ILE A 239 2.34 8.65 2.41
CA ILE A 239 1.85 8.59 1.03
C ILE A 239 1.24 7.24 0.69
N ILE A 240 1.67 6.16 1.34
CA ILE A 240 1.36 4.78 0.93
C ILE A 240 -0.14 4.46 0.96
N ASP A 241 -0.88 5.00 1.91
CA ASP A 241 -2.34 4.81 2.00
C ASP A 241 -3.06 5.43 0.79
N GLY A 242 -2.67 6.64 0.41
CA GLY A 242 -3.19 7.31 -0.79
C GLY A 242 -2.87 6.54 -2.07
N ILE A 243 -1.62 6.10 -2.21
CA ILE A 243 -1.18 5.30 -3.36
C ILE A 243 -1.91 3.95 -3.40
N ALA A 244 -2.06 3.27 -2.28
CA ALA A 244 -2.75 1.99 -2.21
C ALA A 244 -4.22 2.11 -2.65
N LYS A 245 -4.94 3.12 -2.16
CA LYS A 245 -6.33 3.41 -2.55
C LYS A 245 -6.44 3.75 -4.04
N GLN A 246 -5.59 4.65 -4.53
CA GLN A 246 -5.56 5.04 -5.94
C GLN A 246 -5.29 3.84 -6.84
N LEU A 247 -4.29 3.03 -6.50
CA LEU A 247 -3.91 1.84 -7.23
C LEU A 247 -5.04 0.82 -7.28
N PHE A 248 -5.71 0.57 -6.17
CA PHE A 248 -6.86 -0.33 -6.09
C PHE A 248 -7.98 0.08 -7.07
N TRP A 249 -8.37 1.35 -7.08
CA TRP A 249 -9.42 1.85 -7.97
C TRP A 249 -9.01 1.86 -9.44
N ILE A 250 -7.79 2.32 -9.74
CA ILE A 250 -7.28 2.36 -11.12
C ILE A 250 -7.15 0.94 -11.67
N THR A 251 -6.56 0.02 -10.91
CA THR A 251 -6.37 -1.37 -11.33
C THR A 251 -7.73 -2.05 -11.54
N GLY A 252 -8.67 -1.89 -10.62
CA GLY A 252 -10.03 -2.44 -10.75
C GLY A 252 -10.74 -1.93 -12.00
N LEU A 253 -10.65 -0.63 -12.29
CA LEU A 253 -11.25 -0.03 -13.48
C LEU A 253 -10.58 -0.54 -14.77
N LEU A 254 -9.26 -0.56 -14.83
CA LEU A 254 -8.53 -1.05 -16.00
C LEU A 254 -8.83 -2.52 -16.29
N ILE A 255 -8.87 -3.36 -15.26
CA ILE A 255 -9.23 -4.77 -15.36
C ILE A 255 -10.65 -4.91 -15.93
N ALA A 256 -11.61 -4.16 -15.41
CA ALA A 256 -12.99 -4.17 -15.92
C ALA A 256 -13.03 -3.80 -17.40
N ILE A 257 -12.36 -2.72 -17.82
CA ILE A 257 -12.29 -2.27 -19.22
C ILE A 257 -11.69 -3.36 -20.12
N VAL A 258 -10.54 -3.93 -19.73
CA VAL A 258 -9.87 -4.98 -20.52
C VAL A 258 -10.78 -6.20 -20.69
N PHE A 259 -11.45 -6.64 -19.63
CA PHE A 259 -12.34 -7.78 -19.73
C PHE A 259 -13.60 -7.50 -20.55
N PHE A 260 -14.14 -6.29 -20.51
CA PHE A 260 -15.24 -5.90 -21.41
C PHE A 260 -14.85 -5.99 -22.89
N ILE A 261 -13.58 -5.74 -23.21
CA ILE A 261 -13.06 -5.84 -24.58
C ILE A 261 -12.79 -7.29 -24.99
N VAL A 262 -12.16 -8.07 -24.08
CA VAL A 262 -11.64 -9.43 -24.37
C VAL A 262 -12.71 -10.51 -24.26
N ILE A 263 -13.60 -10.42 -23.28
CA ILE A 263 -14.65 -11.43 -23.06
C ILE A 263 -15.94 -10.98 -23.73
N PRO A 264 -16.46 -11.71 -24.73
CA PRO A 264 -17.62 -11.30 -25.54
C PRO A 264 -18.96 -11.40 -24.79
N ASN A 265 -18.93 -11.41 -23.47
CA ASN A 265 -20.11 -11.49 -22.62
C ASN A 265 -19.93 -10.60 -21.38
N ILE A 266 -20.72 -9.51 -21.33
CA ILE A 266 -20.68 -8.51 -20.24
C ILE A 266 -20.81 -9.14 -18.85
N PHE A 267 -21.69 -10.12 -18.71
CA PHE A 267 -21.91 -10.78 -17.43
C PHE A 267 -20.65 -11.55 -16.97
N CYS A 268 -20.02 -12.29 -17.87
CA CYS A 268 -18.79 -13.01 -17.57
C CYS A 268 -17.65 -12.05 -17.19
N SER A 269 -17.52 -10.93 -17.91
CA SER A 269 -16.56 -9.87 -17.55
C SER A 269 -16.79 -9.33 -16.15
N LEU A 270 -18.06 -9.12 -15.78
CA LEU A 270 -18.43 -8.60 -14.46
C LEU A 270 -18.10 -9.59 -13.34
N VAL A 271 -18.34 -10.90 -13.57
CA VAL A 271 -17.96 -11.96 -12.62
C VAL A 271 -16.46 -12.02 -12.41
N VAL A 272 -15.66 -11.91 -13.48
CA VAL A 272 -14.20 -11.89 -13.38
C VAL A 272 -13.73 -10.65 -12.64
N ALA A 273 -14.24 -9.47 -12.98
CA ALA A 273 -13.89 -8.22 -12.30
C ALA A 273 -14.21 -8.29 -10.79
N THR A 274 -15.39 -8.79 -10.44
CA THR A 274 -15.79 -9.01 -9.02
C THR A 274 -14.85 -9.99 -8.33
N SER A 275 -14.48 -11.08 -8.98
CA SER A 275 -13.53 -12.07 -8.46
C SER A 275 -12.18 -11.42 -8.14
N VAL A 276 -11.63 -10.61 -9.05
CA VAL A 276 -10.31 -9.96 -8.85
C VAL A 276 -10.36 -8.94 -7.72
N VAL A 277 -11.41 -8.11 -7.66
CA VAL A 277 -11.59 -7.14 -6.58
C VAL A 277 -11.71 -7.84 -5.22
N SER A 278 -12.52 -8.89 -5.15
CA SER A 278 -12.69 -9.68 -3.90
C SER A 278 -11.36 -10.31 -3.47
N THR A 279 -10.65 -10.98 -4.38
CA THR A 279 -9.35 -11.59 -4.09
C THR A 279 -8.34 -10.57 -3.56
N THR A 280 -8.36 -9.34 -4.09
CA THR A 280 -7.48 -8.27 -3.60
C THR A 280 -7.83 -7.86 -2.18
N ILE A 281 -9.11 -7.69 -1.86
CA ILE A 281 -9.59 -7.36 -0.50
C ILE A 281 -9.25 -8.48 0.48
N GLU A 282 -9.51 -9.71 0.10
CA GLU A 282 -9.23 -10.91 0.90
C GLU A 282 -7.73 -11.05 1.18
N THR A 283 -6.90 -10.87 0.16
CA THR A 283 -5.44 -10.90 0.31
C THR A 283 -4.94 -9.82 1.26
N LEU A 284 -5.41 -8.56 1.12
CA LEU A 284 -5.08 -7.46 2.04
C LEU A 284 -5.50 -7.77 3.48
N GLY A 285 -6.70 -8.32 3.65
CA GLY A 285 -7.20 -8.68 4.98
C GLY A 285 -6.40 -9.78 5.63
N TYR A 286 -6.16 -10.87 4.94
CA TYR A 286 -5.37 -11.98 5.47
C TYR A 286 -3.89 -11.62 5.66
N MET A 287 -3.33 -10.79 4.80
CA MET A 287 -2.00 -10.22 4.97
C MET A 287 -1.88 -9.49 6.33
N SER A 288 -2.86 -8.63 6.63
CA SER A 288 -2.95 -7.93 7.91
C SER A 288 -3.04 -8.90 9.10
N MET A 289 -3.93 -9.90 9.01
CA MET A 289 -4.08 -10.93 10.04
C MET A 289 -2.83 -11.80 10.23
N TRP A 290 -2.00 -11.94 9.19
CA TRP A 290 -0.72 -12.66 9.21
C TRP A 290 0.45 -11.78 9.64
N GLY A 291 0.16 -10.56 10.15
CA GLY A 291 1.16 -9.65 10.71
C GLY A 291 2.04 -8.95 9.65
N VAL A 292 1.52 -8.80 8.44
CA VAL A 292 2.15 -7.98 7.40
C VAL A 292 1.52 -6.59 7.42
N HIS A 293 2.36 -5.56 7.52
CA HIS A 293 1.91 -4.17 7.48
C HIS A 293 1.81 -3.67 6.03
N LEU A 294 1.02 -2.62 5.82
CA LEU A 294 0.98 -1.91 4.55
C LEU A 294 2.18 -0.97 4.45
N ASP A 295 3.20 -1.44 3.77
CA ASP A 295 4.44 -0.73 3.48
C ASP A 295 4.78 -0.83 1.99
N ILE A 296 5.89 -0.23 1.58
CA ILE A 296 6.32 -0.24 0.17
C ILE A 296 6.60 -1.66 -0.34
N MET A 297 7.10 -2.57 0.53
CA MET A 297 7.41 -3.95 0.15
C MET A 297 6.15 -4.77 -0.06
N SER A 298 5.20 -4.68 0.87
CA SER A 298 3.92 -5.37 0.78
C SER A 298 3.06 -4.83 -0.37
N LEU A 299 3.04 -3.51 -0.58
CA LEU A 299 2.31 -2.88 -1.68
C LEU A 299 2.88 -3.29 -3.03
N THR A 300 4.21 -3.25 -3.20
CA THR A 300 4.87 -3.68 -4.45
C THR A 300 4.58 -5.16 -4.74
N SER A 301 4.68 -6.01 -3.72
CA SER A 301 4.35 -7.43 -3.83
C SER A 301 2.89 -7.65 -4.24
N LEU A 302 1.97 -6.92 -3.63
CA LEU A 302 0.54 -7.00 -3.93
C LEU A 302 0.25 -6.61 -5.38
N VAL A 303 0.78 -5.47 -5.85
CA VAL A 303 0.59 -4.99 -7.22
C VAL A 303 1.08 -6.00 -8.24
N MET A 304 2.29 -6.52 -8.03
CA MET A 304 2.86 -7.53 -8.90
C MET A 304 1.98 -8.80 -8.93
N CYS A 305 1.52 -9.25 -7.78
CA CYS A 305 0.69 -10.45 -7.65
C CYS A 305 -0.69 -10.29 -8.25
N ILE A 306 -1.34 -9.12 -8.14
CA ILE A 306 -2.64 -8.84 -8.78
C ILE A 306 -2.54 -9.10 -10.29
N GLY A 307 -1.46 -8.64 -10.94
CA GLY A 307 -1.24 -8.86 -12.37
C GLY A 307 -1.18 -10.35 -12.77
N PHE A 308 -0.62 -11.21 -11.91
CA PHE A 308 -0.57 -12.65 -12.18
C PHE A 308 -1.90 -13.35 -11.95
N CYS A 309 -2.62 -12.96 -10.92
CA CYS A 309 -3.80 -13.68 -10.44
C CYS A 309 -5.07 -13.41 -11.23
N ILE A 310 -5.11 -12.34 -12.01
CA ILE A 310 -6.19 -12.03 -12.95
C ILE A 310 -6.44 -13.17 -13.94
N ASN A 311 -5.37 -13.87 -14.35
CA ASN A 311 -5.42 -14.87 -15.41
C ASN A 311 -6.34 -16.06 -15.07
N TYR A 312 -6.34 -16.56 -13.84
CA TYR A 312 -7.07 -17.79 -13.50
C TYR A 312 -8.59 -17.66 -13.67
N PRO A 313 -9.27 -16.68 -13.04
CA PRO A 313 -10.69 -16.47 -13.26
C PRO A 313 -11.04 -16.12 -14.71
N ALA A 314 -10.17 -15.36 -15.39
CA ALA A 314 -10.36 -14.99 -16.78
C ALA A 314 -10.31 -16.21 -17.72
N HIS A 315 -9.37 -17.12 -17.52
CA HIS A 315 -9.27 -18.35 -18.32
C HIS A 315 -10.49 -19.24 -18.16
N ILE A 316 -11.01 -19.43 -16.93
CA ILE A 316 -12.24 -20.18 -16.71
C ILE A 316 -13.44 -19.52 -17.39
N ALA A 317 -13.62 -18.21 -17.22
CA ALA A 317 -14.71 -17.47 -17.83
C ALA A 317 -14.65 -17.49 -19.36
N TYR A 318 -13.47 -17.30 -19.92
CA TYR A 318 -13.26 -17.38 -21.37
C TYR A 318 -13.52 -18.77 -21.92
N ALA A 319 -12.99 -19.83 -21.29
CA ALA A 319 -13.25 -21.22 -21.70
C ALA A 319 -14.73 -21.56 -21.63
N PHE A 320 -15.45 -21.07 -20.60
CA PHE A 320 -16.88 -21.28 -20.46
C PHE A 320 -17.70 -20.61 -21.58
N VAL A 321 -17.37 -19.35 -21.93
CA VAL A 321 -18.09 -18.62 -22.96
C VAL A 321 -17.83 -19.17 -24.37
N THR A 322 -16.57 -19.55 -24.65
CA THR A 322 -16.15 -20.08 -25.95
C THR A 322 -16.46 -21.56 -26.16
N SER A 323 -16.99 -22.24 -25.13
CA SER A 323 -17.40 -23.65 -25.26
C SER A 323 -18.54 -23.82 -26.24
N THR A 324 -18.38 -24.76 -27.18
CA THR A 324 -19.39 -25.11 -28.22
C THR A 324 -20.51 -26.01 -27.69
N CYS A 325 -20.39 -26.48 -26.44
CA CYS A 325 -21.38 -27.35 -25.81
C CYS A 325 -22.77 -26.64 -25.68
N ARG A 326 -23.83 -27.39 -25.82
CA ARG A 326 -25.20 -26.83 -25.84
C ARG A 326 -25.79 -26.60 -24.44
N THR A 327 -25.39 -27.38 -23.44
CA THR A 327 -25.93 -27.28 -22.08
C THR A 327 -24.96 -26.58 -21.13
N SER A 328 -25.48 -25.86 -20.13
CA SER A 328 -24.66 -25.20 -19.12
C SER A 328 -23.74 -26.18 -18.36
N ASN A 329 -24.26 -27.40 -18.07
CA ASN A 329 -23.49 -28.47 -17.42
C ASN A 329 -22.30 -28.92 -18.28
N ALA A 330 -22.52 -29.14 -19.58
CA ALA A 330 -21.47 -29.57 -20.50
C ALA A 330 -20.42 -28.44 -20.70
N LYS A 331 -20.86 -27.18 -20.82
CA LYS A 331 -19.94 -26.01 -20.87
C LYS A 331 -19.07 -25.92 -19.64
N MET A 332 -19.63 -26.17 -18.47
CA MET A 332 -18.88 -26.15 -17.22
C MET A 332 -17.81 -27.24 -17.17
N LYS A 333 -18.18 -28.46 -17.50
CA LYS A 333 -17.23 -29.58 -17.58
C LYS A 333 -16.14 -29.35 -18.63
N ASP A 334 -16.49 -28.81 -19.80
CA ASP A 334 -15.55 -28.49 -20.87
C ASP A 334 -14.56 -27.36 -20.42
N SER A 335 -15.05 -26.33 -19.75
CA SER A 335 -14.16 -25.27 -19.23
C SER A 335 -13.17 -25.80 -18.18
N LEU A 336 -13.62 -26.63 -17.24
CA LEU A 336 -12.76 -27.25 -16.25
C LEU A 336 -11.78 -28.25 -16.85
N TYR A 337 -12.17 -28.96 -17.89
CA TYR A 337 -11.29 -29.84 -18.64
C TYR A 337 -10.12 -29.07 -19.25
N ARG A 338 -10.41 -27.93 -19.90
CA ARG A 338 -9.39 -27.13 -20.60
C ARG A 338 -8.42 -26.43 -19.68
N VAL A 339 -8.88 -25.90 -18.56
CA VAL A 339 -8.06 -24.97 -17.73
C VAL A 339 -8.03 -25.32 -16.24
N GLY A 340 -8.88 -26.22 -15.76
CA GLY A 340 -8.97 -26.53 -14.32
C GLY A 340 -7.70 -27.14 -13.75
N PHE A 341 -7.18 -28.21 -14.40
CA PHE A 341 -5.94 -28.84 -13.96
C PHE A 341 -4.70 -27.94 -14.11
N PRO A 342 -4.49 -27.22 -15.23
CA PRO A 342 -3.45 -26.20 -15.34
C PRO A 342 -3.47 -25.14 -14.22
N ILE A 343 -4.63 -24.69 -13.76
CA ILE A 343 -4.74 -23.74 -12.63
C ILE A 343 -4.24 -24.37 -11.34
N ILE A 344 -4.63 -25.60 -11.03
CA ILE A 344 -4.17 -26.33 -9.84
C ILE A 344 -2.64 -26.51 -9.90
N GLN A 345 -2.11 -26.96 -11.04
CA GLN A 345 -0.69 -27.17 -11.24
C GLN A 345 0.11 -25.87 -11.11
N GLY A 346 -0.36 -24.79 -11.74
CA GLY A 346 0.27 -23.46 -11.68
C GLY A 346 0.27 -22.90 -10.26
N SER A 347 -0.86 -23.00 -9.56
CA SER A 347 -0.97 -22.53 -8.17
C SER A 347 -0.04 -23.31 -7.24
N LEU A 348 -0.03 -24.64 -7.34
CA LEU A 348 0.83 -25.48 -6.52
C LEU A 348 2.31 -25.24 -6.83
N SER A 349 2.67 -25.14 -8.10
CA SER A 349 4.04 -24.84 -8.55
C SER A 349 4.52 -23.49 -8.03
N THR A 350 3.66 -22.44 -8.06
CA THR A 350 3.98 -21.11 -7.55
C THR A 350 4.24 -21.16 -6.05
N ILE A 351 3.35 -21.80 -5.29
CA ILE A 351 3.48 -21.91 -3.81
C ILE A 351 4.76 -22.70 -3.47
N LEU A 352 4.97 -23.85 -4.11
CA LEU A 352 6.18 -24.65 -3.87
C LEU A 352 7.45 -23.89 -4.24
N GLY A 353 7.47 -23.21 -5.40
CA GLY A 353 8.62 -22.43 -5.85
C GLY A 353 9.00 -21.33 -4.87
N ILE A 354 8.01 -20.59 -4.34
CA ILE A 354 8.29 -19.49 -3.43
C ILE A 354 8.70 -19.96 -2.02
N LEU A 355 8.28 -21.13 -1.58
CA LEU A 355 8.71 -21.69 -0.29
C LEU A 355 10.23 -21.90 -0.20
N PHE A 356 10.91 -22.15 -1.33
CA PHE A 356 12.38 -22.25 -1.36
C PHE A 356 13.08 -20.91 -1.17
N ILE A 357 12.37 -19.78 -1.32
CA ILE A 357 12.91 -18.43 -1.11
C ILE A 357 12.83 -18.02 0.37
N TYR A 358 12.25 -18.87 1.24
CA TYR A 358 12.13 -18.58 2.66
C TYR A 358 13.47 -18.20 3.28
N ARG A 359 13.53 -16.97 3.82
CA ARG A 359 14.64 -16.41 4.57
C ARG A 359 14.08 -15.53 5.68
N GLU A 360 14.82 -15.32 6.75
CA GLU A 360 14.44 -14.45 7.86
C GLU A 360 14.52 -12.95 7.53
N SER A 361 14.48 -12.59 6.26
CA SER A 361 14.39 -11.19 5.81
C SER A 361 12.94 -10.77 5.74
N TYR A 362 12.59 -9.64 6.34
CA TYR A 362 11.24 -9.08 6.31
C TYR A 362 10.68 -8.97 4.88
N ALA A 363 11.45 -8.42 3.94
CA ALA A 363 11.00 -8.24 2.55
C ALA A 363 10.67 -9.56 1.87
N LEU A 364 11.53 -10.59 2.02
CA LEU A 364 11.32 -11.91 1.42
C LEU A 364 10.16 -12.65 2.09
N LEU A 365 10.03 -12.53 3.42
CA LEU A 365 8.93 -13.15 4.15
C LEU A 365 7.59 -12.49 3.81
N THR A 366 7.55 -11.17 3.68
CA THR A 366 6.37 -10.42 3.23
C THR A 366 5.96 -10.84 1.82
N PHE A 367 6.91 -10.88 0.88
CA PHE A 367 6.67 -11.34 -0.48
C PHE A 367 6.12 -12.78 -0.52
N LEU A 368 6.73 -13.70 0.23
CA LEU A 368 6.26 -15.08 0.35
C LEU A 368 4.82 -15.15 0.86
N LYS A 369 4.50 -14.43 1.94
CA LYS A 369 3.16 -14.41 2.52
C LYS A 369 2.12 -13.88 1.52
N VAL A 370 2.41 -12.75 0.88
CA VAL A 370 1.51 -12.12 -0.10
C VAL A 370 1.28 -13.04 -1.30
N VAL A 371 2.33 -13.62 -1.89
CA VAL A 371 2.21 -14.51 -3.05
C VAL A 371 1.44 -15.79 -2.70
N CYS A 372 1.71 -16.40 -1.55
CA CYS A 372 0.97 -17.58 -1.12
C CYS A 372 -0.52 -17.27 -0.95
N LEU A 373 -0.86 -16.20 -0.24
CA LEU A 373 -2.25 -15.80 0.00
C LEU A 373 -2.98 -15.55 -1.31
N ILE A 374 -2.46 -14.66 -2.15
CA ILE A 374 -3.16 -14.29 -3.38
C ILE A 374 -3.29 -15.47 -4.36
N THR A 375 -2.31 -16.37 -4.41
CA THR A 375 -2.38 -17.58 -5.24
C THR A 375 -3.46 -18.54 -4.75
N MET A 376 -3.58 -18.74 -3.44
CA MET A 376 -4.63 -19.57 -2.84
C MET A 376 -6.02 -18.97 -3.07
N GLU A 377 -6.20 -17.67 -2.79
CA GLU A 377 -7.47 -16.98 -2.98
C GLU A 377 -7.89 -16.98 -4.45
N THR A 378 -6.97 -16.70 -5.37
CA THR A 378 -7.27 -16.71 -6.80
C THR A 378 -7.62 -18.09 -7.31
N ALA A 379 -6.94 -19.14 -6.85
CA ALA A 379 -7.28 -20.51 -7.19
C ALA A 379 -8.67 -20.90 -6.68
N PHE A 380 -9.01 -20.49 -5.45
CA PHE A 380 -10.38 -20.69 -4.90
C PHE A 380 -11.43 -19.97 -5.75
N HIS A 381 -11.20 -18.70 -6.09
CA HIS A 381 -12.11 -17.96 -6.95
C HIS A 381 -12.25 -18.58 -8.34
N ALA A 382 -11.15 -18.99 -8.96
CA ALA A 382 -11.17 -19.57 -10.30
C ALA A 382 -11.80 -20.95 -10.36
N LEU A 383 -11.56 -21.80 -9.36
CA LEU A 383 -12.02 -23.20 -9.40
C LEU A 383 -13.41 -23.40 -8.78
N PHE A 384 -13.85 -22.51 -7.87
CA PHE A 384 -15.12 -22.68 -7.18
C PHE A 384 -16.08 -21.52 -7.41
N PHE A 385 -15.71 -20.28 -7.05
CA PHE A 385 -16.63 -19.14 -7.11
C PHE A 385 -17.06 -18.80 -8.54
N THR A 386 -16.10 -18.54 -9.44
CA THR A 386 -16.37 -18.15 -10.82
C THR A 386 -17.21 -19.23 -11.55
N PRO A 387 -16.86 -20.53 -11.51
CA PRO A 387 -17.66 -21.57 -12.11
C PRO A 387 -19.09 -21.68 -11.53
N ALA A 388 -19.24 -21.59 -10.21
CA ALA A 388 -20.53 -21.70 -9.55
C ALA A 388 -21.49 -20.58 -9.97
N ILE A 389 -21.00 -19.35 -10.05
CA ILE A 389 -21.79 -18.18 -10.49
C ILE A 389 -22.13 -18.28 -11.98
N LEU A 390 -21.14 -18.53 -12.84
CA LEU A 390 -21.37 -18.67 -14.29
C LEU A 390 -22.39 -19.75 -14.58
N HIS A 391 -22.22 -20.93 -13.99
CA HIS A 391 -23.18 -22.02 -14.18
C HIS A 391 -24.58 -21.65 -13.69
N SER A 392 -24.73 -20.99 -12.55
CA SER A 392 -26.02 -20.63 -11.98
C SER A 392 -26.79 -19.68 -12.89
N VAL A 393 -26.14 -18.63 -13.38
CA VAL A 393 -26.79 -17.61 -14.24
C VAL A 393 -27.15 -18.17 -15.62
N PHE A 394 -26.24 -18.91 -16.25
CA PHE A 394 -26.51 -19.49 -17.55
C PHE A 394 -27.56 -20.60 -17.49
N SER A 395 -27.63 -21.35 -16.39
CA SER A 395 -28.71 -22.33 -16.15
C SER A 395 -30.08 -21.66 -16.03
N LEU A 396 -30.18 -20.54 -15.29
CA LEU A 396 -31.41 -19.76 -15.15
C LEU A 396 -31.86 -19.14 -16.47
N SER A 397 -30.93 -18.61 -17.28
CA SER A 397 -31.25 -18.08 -18.60
C SER A 397 -31.77 -19.11 -19.57
N CYS A 398 -31.25 -20.34 -19.51
CA CYS A 398 -31.71 -21.47 -20.33
C CYS A 398 -33.13 -21.93 -19.92
N PHE A 399 -33.44 -21.90 -18.63
CA PHE A 399 -34.80 -22.20 -18.13
C PHE A 399 -35.84 -21.16 -18.58
N ARG A 400 -35.46 -19.87 -18.56
CA ARG A 400 -36.34 -18.77 -18.98
C ARG A 400 -36.63 -18.83 -20.48
N GLY A 401 -35.63 -19.17 -21.30
CA GLY A 401 -35.80 -19.38 -22.75
C GLY A 401 -36.71 -20.57 -23.07
N LYS A 402 -36.60 -21.69 -22.35
CA LYS A 402 -37.50 -22.84 -22.52
C LYS A 402 -38.96 -22.54 -22.11
N LYS A 403 -39.15 -21.77 -21.02
CA LYS A 403 -40.48 -21.38 -20.56
C LYS A 403 -41.20 -20.47 -21.55
N ASN A 404 -40.45 -19.49 -22.13
CA ASN A 404 -41.01 -18.62 -23.16
C ASN A 404 -41.33 -19.38 -24.45
N SER A 405 -40.50 -20.35 -24.87
CA SER A 405 -40.77 -21.14 -26.07
C SER A 405 -41.91 -22.11 -25.89
N SER A 406 -42.17 -22.64 -24.67
CA SER A 406 -43.35 -23.46 -24.38
C SER A 406 -44.61 -22.62 -24.32
N PHE A 407 -44.55 -21.41 -23.77
CA PHE A 407 -45.70 -20.49 -23.72
C PHE A 407 -46.10 -20.03 -25.14
N VAL A 408 -45.13 -19.67 -25.98
CA VAL A 408 -45.39 -19.31 -27.40
C VAL A 408 -45.92 -20.50 -28.19
N ARG A 409 -45.44 -21.72 -27.92
CA ARG A 409 -45.99 -22.94 -28.54
C ARG A 409 -47.43 -23.26 -28.09
N GLN A 410 -47.77 -23.04 -26.82
CA GLN A 410 -49.12 -23.17 -26.32
C GLN A 410 -50.04 -22.12 -26.95
N GLU A 411 -49.66 -20.86 -27.00
CA GLU A 411 -50.41 -19.77 -27.60
C GLU A 411 -50.63 -19.96 -29.13
N LEU A 412 -49.65 -20.54 -29.82
CA LEU A 412 -49.75 -20.88 -31.24
C LEU A 412 -50.63 -22.15 -31.47
N ALA A 413 -50.67 -23.06 -30.49
CA ALA A 413 -51.54 -24.23 -30.55
C ALA A 413 -53.01 -23.83 -30.31
N GLU A 414 -53.28 -22.97 -29.33
CA GLU A 414 -54.59 -22.42 -29.02
C GLU A 414 -55.15 -21.61 -30.20
N ARG A 415 -54.35 -20.77 -30.89
CA ARG A 415 -54.79 -20.06 -32.07
C ARG A 415 -55.07 -20.92 -33.30
N LYS A 416 -54.54 -22.16 -33.35
CA LYS A 416 -54.85 -23.11 -34.42
C LYS A 416 -56.15 -23.94 -34.14
N PHE A 417 -56.67 -23.92 -32.91
CA PHE A 417 -57.93 -24.53 -32.56
C PHE A 417 -59.14 -23.59 -32.74
N ASP A 418 -58.90 -22.30 -32.83
CA ASP A 418 -59.93 -21.25 -33.03
C ASP A 418 -60.11 -20.83 -34.50
N GLN A 419 -59.48 -21.54 -35.43
CA GLN A 419 -59.69 -21.44 -36.88
C GLN A 419 -60.22 -22.77 -37.45
#